data_7fe64a889fb70b5eb16bc144dbd57172
#
_entry.id   7fe64a889fb70b5eb16bc144dbd57172
#
_cell.length_a   1.000
_cell.length_b   1.000
_cell.length_c   1.000
_cell.angle_alpha   90.00
_cell.angle_beta   90.00
_cell.angle_gamma   90.00
#
_symmetry.space_group_name_H-M   'P 1'
#
loop_
_entity.id
_entity.type
_entity.pdbx_description
1 polymer ?
#
loop_
_entity_poly.entity_id
_entity_poly.type
_entity_poly.pdbx_seq_one_letter_code
_entity_poly.pdbx_strand_id
1 'polypeptide(L)'
;MLPYGYLTGHGSNRSGRHVDVLEDRLYELLRSALPEVEVNEDWYCEAYKDVEVAIKAGKFKSATEHYLLAGYFEDRLPHPVEVDEAWYLAQNADVAAAIQRGKFFSAQQHFTLAGFKEGRLPSKGWSLRQYRRAPERRGEVSLVSRSR
;
A
#
# COMPACT_ATOMS: atom_id res chain seq x y z
N MET A 1 0.51 -8.08 -7.29
CA MET A 1 -0.76 -7.40 -7.56
C MET A 1 -0.53 -5.89 -7.56
N LEU A 2 -1.16 -5.17 -8.46
CA LEU A 2 -1.01 -3.72 -8.60
C LEU A 2 -2.13 -2.99 -7.84
N PRO A 3 -1.96 -1.68 -7.52
CA PRO A 3 -3.03 -0.87 -6.92
C PRO A 3 -4.28 -0.86 -7.81
N TYR A 4 -5.46 -0.74 -7.20
CA TYR A 4 -6.72 -0.68 -7.93
C TYR A 4 -6.77 0.52 -8.89
N GLY A 5 -6.40 1.71 -8.41
CA GLY A 5 -6.32 2.91 -9.26
C GLY A 5 -5.34 2.76 -10.42
N TYR A 6 -4.28 1.94 -10.26
CA TYR A 6 -3.38 1.60 -11.36
C TYR A 6 -4.08 0.76 -12.43
N LEU A 7 -4.94 -0.17 -12.06
CA LEU A 7 -5.65 -1.06 -12.99
C LEU A 7 -6.79 -0.33 -13.73
N THR A 8 -7.46 0.60 -13.06
CA THR A 8 -8.61 1.34 -13.60
C THR A 8 -8.23 2.59 -14.39
N GLY A 9 -6.92 2.90 -14.50
CA GLY A 9 -6.46 4.00 -15.36
C GLY A 9 -6.60 5.40 -14.77
N HIS A 10 -6.85 5.55 -13.47
CA HIS A 10 -6.89 6.86 -12.80
C HIS A 10 -5.52 7.55 -12.73
N GLY A 11 -4.43 6.82 -13.04
CA GLY A 11 -3.08 7.37 -13.18
C GLY A 11 -2.80 7.89 -14.60
N SER A 12 -2.19 9.06 -14.68
CA SER A 12 -1.87 9.75 -15.93
C SER A 12 -0.96 8.95 -16.87
N ASN A 13 -1.29 9.03 -18.15
CA ASN A 13 -0.43 8.71 -19.30
C ASN A 13 -0.11 7.22 -19.54
N ARG A 14 -1.11 6.43 -19.97
CA ARG A 14 -0.90 5.07 -20.45
C ARG A 14 -1.22 4.96 -21.94
N SER A 15 -0.19 4.68 -22.73
CA SER A 15 -0.36 4.08 -24.05
C SER A 15 -0.52 2.57 -23.88
N GLY A 16 -1.64 2.01 -24.27
CA GLY A 16 -1.90 0.58 -24.20
C GLY A 16 -3.22 0.20 -24.85
N ARG A 17 -3.42 -1.10 -25.09
CA ARG A 17 -4.72 -1.64 -25.49
C ARG A 17 -5.67 -1.54 -24.30
N HIS A 18 -6.83 -0.93 -24.51
CA HIS A 18 -7.92 -0.90 -23.53
C HIS A 18 -8.88 -2.06 -23.82
N VAL A 19 -9.40 -2.65 -22.78
CA VAL A 19 -10.44 -3.68 -22.82
C VAL A 19 -11.53 -3.27 -21.86
N ASP A 20 -12.76 -3.24 -22.34
CA ASP A 20 -13.93 -3.00 -21.49
C ASP A 20 -14.28 -4.29 -20.74
N VAL A 21 -14.34 -4.23 -19.43
CA VAL A 21 -14.72 -5.35 -18.56
C VAL A 21 -15.86 -4.87 -17.66
N LEU A 22 -16.86 -5.70 -17.46
CA LEU A 22 -17.92 -5.42 -16.50
C LEU A 22 -17.30 -5.30 -15.09
N GLU A 23 -17.66 -4.26 -14.36
CA GLU A 23 -17.09 -3.94 -13.04
C GLU A 23 -17.19 -5.11 -12.06
N ASP A 24 -18.36 -5.76 -12.00
CA ASP A 24 -18.56 -6.94 -11.14
C ASP A 24 -17.59 -8.06 -11.43
N ARG A 25 -17.29 -8.31 -12.73
CA ARG A 25 -16.33 -9.34 -13.15
C ARG A 25 -14.91 -8.96 -12.79
N LEU A 26 -14.56 -7.68 -12.91
CA LEU A 26 -13.27 -7.18 -12.47
C LEU A 26 -13.11 -7.38 -10.96
N TYR A 27 -14.13 -7.03 -10.16
CA TYR A 27 -14.10 -7.24 -8.71
C TYR A 27 -13.95 -8.72 -8.32
N GLU A 28 -14.68 -9.63 -8.96
CA GLU A 28 -14.54 -11.08 -8.72
C GLU A 28 -13.11 -11.54 -8.98
N LEU A 29 -12.54 -11.14 -10.12
CA LEU A 29 -11.16 -11.48 -10.48
C LEU A 29 -10.14 -10.95 -9.47
N LEU A 30 -10.26 -9.68 -9.11
CA LEU A 30 -9.34 -9.04 -8.16
C LEU A 30 -9.45 -9.67 -6.77
N ARG A 31 -10.66 -9.92 -6.28
CA ARG A 31 -10.89 -10.58 -4.98
C ARG A 31 -10.28 -11.98 -4.90
N SER A 32 -10.25 -12.73 -6.00
CA SER A 32 -9.62 -14.04 -6.00
C SER A 32 -8.11 -14.01 -5.77
N ALA A 33 -7.46 -12.90 -6.11
CA ALA A 33 -6.02 -12.71 -5.99
C ALA A 33 -5.61 -11.93 -4.72
N LEU A 34 -6.54 -11.24 -4.06
CA LEU A 34 -6.28 -10.43 -2.86
C LEU A 34 -5.77 -11.22 -1.65
N PRO A 35 -6.22 -12.48 -1.37
CA PRO A 35 -5.74 -13.25 -0.22
C PRO A 35 -4.22 -13.49 -0.20
N GLU A 36 -3.53 -13.29 -1.33
CA GLU A 36 -2.07 -13.38 -1.41
C GLU A 36 -1.36 -12.08 -0.96
N VAL A 37 -2.11 -11.01 -0.67
CA VAL A 37 -1.56 -9.75 -0.16
C VAL A 37 -1.49 -9.82 1.35
N GLU A 38 -0.27 -9.69 1.89
CA GLU A 38 -0.07 -9.63 3.33
C GLU A 38 -0.49 -8.25 3.86
N VAL A 39 -1.33 -8.24 4.90
CA VAL A 39 -1.76 -7.03 5.59
C VAL A 39 -1.05 -6.93 6.93
N ASN A 40 -0.40 -5.81 7.19
CA ASN A 40 0.16 -5.52 8.51
C ASN A 40 -0.95 -4.95 9.41
N GLU A 41 -1.55 -5.80 10.24
CA GLU A 41 -2.73 -5.49 11.08
C GLU A 41 -2.52 -4.25 11.96
N ASP A 42 -1.38 -4.18 12.67
CA ASP A 42 -1.08 -3.10 13.60
C ASP A 42 -0.90 -1.78 12.86
N TRP A 43 -0.06 -1.80 11.83
CA TRP A 43 0.18 -0.60 11.02
C TRP A 43 -1.09 -0.13 10.32
N TYR A 44 -1.90 -1.06 9.81
CA TYR A 44 -3.14 -0.73 9.11
C TYR A 44 -4.14 -0.02 10.03
N CYS A 45 -4.33 -0.52 11.25
CA CYS A 45 -5.17 0.10 12.27
C CYS A 45 -4.60 1.45 12.77
N GLU A 46 -3.27 1.59 12.78
CA GLU A 46 -2.62 2.86 13.12
C GLU A 46 -2.81 3.90 12.02
N ALA A 47 -2.61 3.51 10.76
CA ALA A 47 -2.74 4.37 9.58
C ALA A 47 -4.19 4.77 9.29
N TYR A 48 -5.16 3.87 9.57
CA TYR A 48 -6.58 4.04 9.26
C TYR A 48 -7.44 3.90 10.52
N LYS A 49 -7.55 4.98 11.29
CA LYS A 49 -8.28 5.00 12.57
C LYS A 49 -9.78 4.69 12.46
N ASP A 50 -10.38 4.99 11.33
CA ASP A 50 -11.76 4.63 11.01
C ASP A 50 -11.95 3.11 10.96
N VAL A 51 -10.96 2.37 10.47
CA VAL A 51 -10.96 0.91 10.44
C VAL A 51 -10.83 0.34 11.85
N GLU A 52 -9.91 0.87 12.66
CA GLU A 52 -9.76 0.46 14.07
C GLU A 52 -11.10 0.59 14.82
N VAL A 53 -11.80 1.72 14.62
CA VAL A 53 -13.11 1.96 15.22
C VAL A 53 -14.15 0.96 14.69
N ALA A 54 -14.15 0.67 13.39
CA ALA A 54 -15.09 -0.27 12.78
C ALA A 54 -14.86 -1.71 13.27
N ILE A 55 -13.61 -2.13 13.49
CA ILE A 55 -13.27 -3.44 14.07
C ILE A 55 -13.75 -3.52 15.52
N LYS A 56 -13.49 -2.50 16.35
CA LYS A 56 -13.97 -2.42 17.73
C LYS A 56 -15.50 -2.45 17.82
N ALA A 57 -16.18 -1.91 16.82
CA ALA A 57 -17.65 -1.94 16.70
C ALA A 57 -18.19 -3.28 16.15
N GLY A 58 -17.33 -4.25 15.83
CA GLY A 58 -17.72 -5.56 15.31
C GLY A 58 -18.17 -5.58 13.85
N LYS A 59 -17.90 -4.51 13.08
CA LYS A 59 -18.21 -4.44 11.64
C LYS A 59 -17.30 -5.32 10.80
N PHE A 60 -16.05 -5.46 11.21
CA PHE A 60 -15.03 -6.32 10.61
C PHE A 60 -14.32 -7.11 11.71
N LYS A 61 -13.86 -8.32 11.40
CA LYS A 61 -13.13 -9.17 12.35
C LYS A 61 -11.67 -8.74 12.51
N SER A 62 -11.09 -8.14 11.46
CA SER A 62 -9.67 -7.76 11.41
C SER A 62 -9.42 -6.69 10.34
N ALA A 63 -8.23 -6.09 10.37
CA ALA A 63 -7.76 -5.19 9.31
C ALA A 63 -7.62 -5.93 7.97
N THR A 64 -7.18 -7.18 7.99
CA THR A 64 -7.12 -8.04 6.80
C THR A 64 -8.50 -8.21 6.19
N GLU A 65 -9.54 -8.53 6.98
CA GLU A 65 -10.89 -8.65 6.44
C GLU A 65 -11.38 -7.34 5.82
N HIS A 66 -11.15 -6.20 6.49
CA HIS A 66 -11.50 -4.89 5.93
C HIS A 66 -10.77 -4.65 4.60
N TYR A 67 -9.43 -4.91 4.56
CA TYR A 67 -8.64 -4.69 3.36
C TYR A 67 -9.15 -5.51 2.17
N LEU A 68 -9.45 -6.79 2.38
CA LEU A 68 -9.93 -7.69 1.34
C LEU A 68 -11.32 -7.32 0.82
N LEU A 69 -12.20 -6.81 1.68
CA LEU A 69 -13.58 -6.49 1.32
C LEU A 69 -13.74 -5.08 0.77
N ALA A 70 -12.98 -4.11 1.27
CA ALA A 70 -13.14 -2.69 0.96
C ALA A 70 -11.81 -1.97 0.71
N GLY A 71 -10.83 -2.12 1.60
CA GLY A 71 -9.63 -1.28 1.63
C GLY A 71 -8.80 -1.27 0.35
N TYR A 72 -8.70 -2.40 -0.34
CA TYR A 72 -8.05 -2.47 -1.65
C TYR A 72 -8.75 -1.57 -2.70
N PHE A 73 -10.09 -1.59 -2.72
CA PHE A 73 -10.90 -0.83 -3.66
C PHE A 73 -11.01 0.66 -3.27
N GLU A 74 -10.69 0.98 -2.01
CA GLU A 74 -10.56 2.35 -1.50
C GLU A 74 -9.13 2.90 -1.67
N ASP A 75 -8.27 2.19 -2.42
CA ASP A 75 -6.86 2.53 -2.62
C ASP A 75 -6.09 2.73 -1.30
N ARG A 76 -6.35 1.88 -0.30
CA ARG A 76 -5.59 1.86 0.95
C ARG A 76 -4.36 0.96 0.81
N LEU A 77 -3.25 1.36 1.43
CA LEU A 77 -2.06 0.53 1.52
C LEU A 77 -2.25 -0.55 2.58
N PRO A 78 -1.91 -1.82 2.33
CA PRO A 78 -2.05 -2.91 3.31
C PRO A 78 -0.93 -2.93 4.36
N HIS A 79 0.20 -2.28 4.08
CA HIS A 79 1.42 -2.23 4.89
C HIS A 79 2.26 -1.02 4.50
N PRO A 80 3.31 -0.64 5.29
CA PRO A 80 4.26 0.39 4.88
C PRO A 80 4.93 0.03 3.55
N VAL A 81 5.14 1.04 2.70
CA VAL A 81 5.81 0.89 1.40
C VAL A 81 6.96 1.86 1.33
N GLU A 82 8.16 1.36 1.05
CA GLU A 82 9.33 2.19 0.78
C GLU A 82 9.35 2.63 -0.67
N VAL A 83 9.67 3.89 -0.90
CA VAL A 83 9.75 4.51 -2.21
C VAL A 83 11.21 4.60 -2.65
N ASP A 84 11.54 4.05 -3.82
CA ASP A 84 12.79 4.38 -4.51
C ASP A 84 12.69 5.82 -5.04
N GLU A 85 13.21 6.76 -4.26
CA GLU A 85 13.04 8.19 -4.51
C GLU A 85 13.63 8.60 -5.86
N ALA A 86 14.81 8.11 -6.20
CA ALA A 86 15.47 8.44 -7.46
C ALA A 86 14.65 7.96 -8.66
N TRP A 87 14.22 6.71 -8.63
CA TRP A 87 13.38 6.16 -9.67
C TRP A 87 12.01 6.86 -9.73
N TYR A 88 11.39 7.08 -8.57
CA TYR A 88 10.06 7.68 -8.48
C TYR A 88 10.03 9.09 -9.07
N LEU A 89 11.02 9.93 -8.74
CA LEU A 89 11.11 11.29 -9.26
C LEU A 89 11.47 11.33 -10.76
N ALA A 90 12.28 10.38 -11.22
CA ALA A 90 12.57 10.23 -12.64
C ALA A 90 11.34 9.86 -13.46
N GLN A 91 10.41 9.07 -12.89
CA GLN A 91 9.16 8.70 -13.55
C GLN A 91 8.05 9.76 -13.40
N ASN A 92 8.14 10.63 -12.39
CA ASN A 92 7.10 11.58 -12.01
C ASN A 92 7.67 13.00 -11.91
N ALA A 93 7.97 13.61 -13.06
CA ALA A 93 8.57 14.95 -13.13
C ALA A 93 7.67 16.05 -12.50
N ASP A 94 6.36 15.87 -12.52
CA ASP A 94 5.38 16.71 -11.86
C ASP A 94 5.55 16.70 -10.33
N VAL A 95 5.86 15.54 -9.76
CA VAL A 95 6.15 15.38 -8.32
C VAL A 95 7.48 16.04 -7.98
N ALA A 96 8.53 15.82 -8.79
CA ALA A 96 9.82 16.48 -8.60
C ALA A 96 9.66 18.01 -8.57
N ALA A 97 8.89 18.57 -9.50
CA ALA A 97 8.59 20.00 -9.52
C ALA A 97 7.73 20.44 -8.32
N ALA A 98 6.82 19.60 -7.82
CA ALA A 98 6.00 19.92 -6.64
C ALA A 98 6.85 19.94 -5.35
N ILE A 99 7.83 19.03 -5.22
CA ILE A 99 8.79 19.02 -4.11
C ILE A 99 9.67 20.27 -4.14
N GLN A 100 10.20 20.63 -5.32
CA GLN A 100 10.98 21.87 -5.49
C GLN A 100 10.21 23.14 -5.09
N ARG A 101 8.89 23.15 -5.28
CA ARG A 101 8.00 24.24 -4.85
C ARG A 101 7.57 24.15 -3.38
N GLY A 102 8.06 23.16 -2.62
CA GLY A 102 7.73 22.97 -1.21
C GLY A 102 6.33 22.41 -0.94
N LYS A 103 5.63 21.87 -1.95
CA LYS A 103 4.32 21.27 -1.77
C LYS A 103 4.39 19.91 -1.03
N PHE A 104 5.48 19.18 -1.21
CA PHE A 104 5.81 17.94 -0.51
C PHE A 104 7.26 17.97 -0.06
N PHE A 105 7.57 17.26 1.03
CA PHE A 105 8.93 17.18 1.57
C PHE A 105 9.77 16.08 0.88
N SER A 106 9.12 15.03 0.34
CA SER A 106 9.81 13.89 -0.27
C SER A 106 8.90 13.11 -1.21
N ALA A 107 9.50 12.25 -2.05
CA ALA A 107 8.78 11.28 -2.85
C ALA A 107 7.97 10.30 -1.99
N GLN A 108 8.52 9.88 -0.85
CA GLN A 108 7.84 9.03 0.12
C GLN A 108 6.55 9.67 0.63
N GLN A 109 6.59 10.94 1.01
CA GLN A 109 5.40 11.64 1.48
C GLN A 109 4.35 11.77 0.38
N HIS A 110 4.76 12.16 -0.83
CA HIS A 110 3.83 12.26 -1.97
C HIS A 110 3.16 10.92 -2.24
N PHE A 111 3.96 9.83 -2.32
CA PHE A 111 3.43 8.50 -2.60
C PHE A 111 2.39 8.06 -1.58
N THR A 112 2.68 8.25 -0.28
CA THR A 112 1.77 7.86 0.81
C THR A 112 0.46 8.66 0.80
N LEU A 113 0.53 9.97 0.53
CA LEU A 113 -0.64 10.85 0.60
C LEU A 113 -1.50 10.83 -0.67
N ALA A 114 -0.88 10.66 -1.83
CA ALA A 114 -1.55 10.82 -3.12
C ALA A 114 -1.14 9.76 -4.15
N GLY A 115 0.16 9.48 -4.28
CA GLY A 115 0.70 8.69 -5.39
C GLY A 115 0.12 7.29 -5.51
N PHE A 116 -0.14 6.62 -4.38
CA PHE A 116 -0.77 5.30 -4.40
C PHE A 116 -2.19 5.37 -4.97
N LYS A 117 -3.01 6.32 -4.54
CA LYS A 117 -4.37 6.56 -5.06
C LYS A 117 -4.38 6.97 -6.53
N GLU A 118 -3.33 7.68 -6.96
CA GLU A 118 -3.13 8.05 -8.36
C GLU A 118 -2.62 6.87 -9.21
N GLY A 119 -2.47 5.68 -8.62
CA GLY A 119 -1.99 4.49 -9.30
C GLY A 119 -0.52 4.53 -9.66
N ARG A 120 0.30 5.39 -9.03
CA ARG A 120 1.75 5.43 -9.24
C ARG A 120 2.42 4.26 -8.54
N LEU A 121 3.56 3.82 -9.07
CA LEU A 121 4.36 2.77 -8.46
C LEU A 121 5.48 3.40 -7.62
N PRO A 122 5.83 2.85 -6.45
CA PRO A 122 6.88 3.39 -5.59
C PRO A 122 8.29 3.05 -6.09
N SER A 123 8.43 1.98 -6.88
CA SER A 123 9.69 1.51 -7.46
C SER A 123 9.44 0.68 -8.71
N LYS A 124 10.51 0.41 -9.46
CA LYS A 124 10.44 -0.40 -10.68
C LYS A 124 9.97 -1.82 -10.37
N GLY A 125 8.91 -2.25 -11.04
CA GLY A 125 8.38 -3.62 -10.93
C GLY A 125 7.72 -3.94 -9.59
N TRP A 126 7.40 -2.93 -8.79
CA TRP A 126 6.75 -3.12 -7.48
C TRP A 126 5.39 -3.82 -7.59
N SER A 127 5.07 -4.61 -6.56
CA SER A 127 3.78 -5.31 -6.42
C SER A 127 3.41 -5.42 -4.95
N LEU A 128 2.12 -5.33 -4.64
CA LEU A 128 1.57 -5.53 -3.29
C LEU A 128 1.92 -6.90 -2.67
N ARG A 129 2.28 -7.90 -3.49
CA ARG A 129 2.69 -9.24 -3.03
C ARG A 129 4.15 -9.33 -2.58
N GLN A 130 4.95 -8.29 -2.77
CA GLN A 130 6.39 -8.32 -2.47
C GLN A 130 6.71 -7.97 -1.03
N TYR A 131 5.72 -7.55 -0.25
CA TYR A 131 5.93 -7.29 1.17
C TYR A 131 6.23 -8.61 1.88
N ARG A 132 7.40 -8.66 2.51
CA ARG A 132 7.75 -9.70 3.47
C ARG A 132 7.95 -9.01 4.80
N ARG A 133 7.12 -9.35 5.79
CA ARG A 133 7.32 -8.88 7.16
C ARG A 133 8.75 -9.23 7.57
N ALA A 134 9.53 -8.23 7.98
CA ALA A 134 10.85 -8.49 8.54
C ALA A 134 10.68 -9.49 9.71
N PRO A 135 11.51 -10.53 9.83
CA PRO A 135 11.42 -11.45 10.95
C PRO A 135 11.53 -10.62 12.23
N GLU A 136 10.56 -10.81 13.14
CA GLU A 136 10.61 -10.19 14.45
C GLU A 136 11.97 -10.53 15.06
N ARG A 137 12.77 -9.52 15.40
CA ARG A 137 13.99 -9.75 16.16
C ARG A 137 13.55 -10.35 17.49
N ARG A 138 13.64 -11.68 17.60
CA ARG A 138 13.51 -12.35 18.89
C ARG A 138 14.53 -11.67 19.79
N GLY A 139 14.04 -11.00 20.83
CA GLY A 139 14.89 -10.34 21.80
C GLY A 139 15.96 -11.29 22.26
N GLU A 140 17.22 -10.94 22.06
CA GLU A 140 18.33 -11.54 22.77
C GLU A 140 18.08 -11.27 24.26
N VAL A 141 17.53 -12.29 24.93
CA VAL A 141 17.55 -12.33 26.39
C VAL A 141 19.03 -12.48 26.76
N SER A 142 19.68 -11.36 27.01
CA SER A 142 21.01 -11.32 27.60
C SER A 142 20.91 -11.96 28.98
N LEU A 143 21.27 -13.23 29.05
CA LEU A 143 21.57 -13.92 30.31
C LEU A 143 22.83 -13.27 30.88
N VAL A 144 22.63 -12.23 31.67
CA VAL A 144 23.70 -11.75 32.57
C VAL A 144 23.93 -12.85 33.60
N SER A 145 24.93 -13.65 33.31
CA SER A 145 25.51 -14.60 34.26
C SER A 145 26.05 -13.83 35.46
N ARG A 146 25.34 -13.86 36.57
CA ARG A 146 25.91 -13.52 37.89
C ARG A 146 26.86 -14.63 38.28
N SER A 147 28.13 -14.39 38.12
CA SER A 147 29.17 -15.19 38.81
C SER A 147 29.49 -14.52 40.12
N ARG A 148 29.57 -15.35 41.14
CA ARG A 148 29.88 -15.04 42.53
C ARG A 148 31.32 -14.55 42.70
#